data_a140e6a7ae490f63490dabc822bb94b4
#
_entry.id   a140e6a7ae490f63490dabc822bb94b4
#
_cell.length_a   1.000
_cell.length_b   1.000
_cell.length_c   1.000
_cell.angle_alpha   90.00
_cell.angle_beta   90.00
_cell.angle_gamma   90.00
#
_symmetry.space_group_name_H-M   'P 1'
#
loop_
_entity.id
_entity.type
_entity.pdbx_description
1 polymer ?
#
loop_
_entity_poly.entity_id
_entity_poly.type
_entity_poly.pdbx_seq_one_letter_code
_entity_poly.pdbx_strand_id
1 'polypeptide(L)'
;GILVFLALYPAIDSITVWAQAPLTVPAVRPLVPTAVATADSLFFSMEPLASFRRLEARVDIAPNDYEARWRAARAALVLGVIEEDRERTDRWLRIAVQHASEALALQPDNVDAIAWLAAAKGRLATDIAGVREQVRLGQEVWALTQEALAIDRNHAFANSIFGKLN
;
A
#
# COMPACT_ATOMS: atom_id res chain seq x y z
N GLY A 1 -66.70 51.88 13.11
CA GLY A 1 -65.73 51.02 13.64
C GLY A 1 -65.13 50.15 12.51
N ILE A 2 -63.93 50.45 12.16
CA ILE A 2 -63.16 49.67 11.19
C ILE A 2 -62.20 48.77 11.98
N LEU A 3 -62.47 47.49 11.96
CA LEU A 3 -61.59 46.45 12.49
C LEU A 3 -60.57 46.11 11.43
N VAL A 4 -59.31 46.47 11.70
CA VAL A 4 -58.19 46.09 10.90
C VAL A 4 -57.80 44.65 11.29
N PHE A 5 -57.93 43.73 10.37
CA PHE A 5 -57.38 42.39 10.48
C PHE A 5 -55.88 42.45 10.12
N LEU A 6 -55.02 42.42 11.12
CA LEU A 6 -53.60 42.16 10.96
C LEU A 6 -53.44 40.63 10.92
N ALA A 7 -53.38 40.08 9.71
CA ALA A 7 -53.01 38.70 9.52
C ALA A 7 -51.56 38.51 9.89
N LEU A 8 -51.32 37.63 10.85
CA LEU A 8 -50.03 37.09 11.22
C LEU A 8 -49.42 36.41 10.01
N TYR A 9 -48.37 36.99 9.48
CA TYR A 9 -47.37 36.24 8.72
C TYR A 9 -46.41 35.60 9.71
N PRO A 10 -46.33 34.28 9.75
CA PRO A 10 -45.22 33.64 10.46
C PRO A 10 -43.94 33.89 9.65
N ALA A 11 -43.03 34.48 10.34
CA ALA A 11 -41.73 34.88 9.87
C ALA A 11 -40.96 33.75 9.16
N ILE A 12 -40.32 34.17 8.17
CA ILE A 12 -39.26 33.62 7.38
C ILE A 12 -38.11 33.19 8.27
N ASP A 13 -38.24 32.01 8.92
CA ASP A 13 -37.10 31.41 9.63
C ASP A 13 -36.50 30.19 8.86
N SER A 14 -36.89 30.07 7.56
CA SER A 14 -36.43 28.92 6.76
C SER A 14 -35.15 29.20 5.92
N ILE A 15 -34.56 30.40 6.02
CA ILE A 15 -33.37 30.73 5.22
C ILE A 15 -32.04 30.45 5.95
N THR A 16 -32.09 30.24 7.26
CA THR A 16 -30.87 30.06 8.07
C THR A 16 -30.38 28.62 8.17
N VAL A 17 -31.14 27.65 7.69
CA VAL A 17 -30.78 26.23 7.83
C VAL A 17 -29.80 25.73 6.74
N TRP A 18 -29.68 26.45 5.64
CA TRP A 18 -28.79 26.06 4.53
C TRP A 18 -27.33 26.52 4.68
N ALA A 19 -27.04 27.38 5.66
CA ALA A 19 -25.71 27.97 5.84
C ALA A 19 -24.78 27.19 6.77
N GLN A 20 -25.21 26.06 7.33
CA GLN A 20 -24.43 25.30 8.31
C GLN A 20 -24.21 23.82 7.96
N ALA A 21 -24.40 23.41 6.71
CA ALA A 21 -23.81 22.15 6.29
C ALA A 21 -22.29 22.31 6.35
N PRO A 22 -21.56 21.54 7.21
CA PRO A 22 -20.14 21.59 7.16
C PRO A 22 -19.73 21.18 5.75
N LEU A 23 -19.03 22.07 5.05
CA LEU A 23 -18.33 21.73 3.83
C LEU A 23 -17.32 20.67 4.24
N THR A 24 -17.68 19.40 4.12
CA THR A 24 -16.73 18.31 4.18
C THR A 24 -15.82 18.49 2.96
N VAL A 25 -14.75 19.26 3.18
CA VAL A 25 -13.65 19.29 2.23
C VAL A 25 -13.21 17.83 2.08
N PRO A 26 -13.34 17.25 0.87
CA PRO A 26 -12.86 15.87 0.69
C PRO A 26 -11.41 15.86 1.16
N ALA A 27 -11.07 14.90 2.03
CA ALA A 27 -9.73 14.78 2.56
C ALA A 27 -8.77 14.79 1.37
N VAL A 28 -7.96 15.84 1.27
CA VAL A 28 -6.97 15.98 0.21
C VAL A 28 -6.06 14.78 0.37
N ARG A 29 -6.17 13.82 -0.54
CA ARG A 29 -5.25 12.68 -0.60
C ARG A 29 -3.84 13.28 -0.63
N PRO A 30 -2.95 12.93 0.30
CA PRO A 30 -1.60 13.48 0.28
C PRO A 30 -1.03 13.23 -1.12
N LEU A 31 -0.55 14.30 -1.75
CA LEU A 31 0.09 14.20 -3.07
C LEU A 31 1.29 13.28 -2.92
N VAL A 32 1.25 12.15 -3.62
CA VAL A 32 2.38 11.24 -3.70
C VAL A 32 3.58 12.04 -4.22
N PRO A 33 4.73 12.03 -3.54
CA PRO A 33 5.89 12.79 -3.99
C PRO A 33 6.23 12.49 -5.45
N THR A 34 6.60 13.48 -6.23
CA THR A 34 6.88 13.35 -7.68
C THR A 34 7.87 12.21 -7.98
N ALA A 35 8.83 11.97 -7.09
CA ALA A 35 9.79 10.88 -7.22
C ALA A 35 9.11 9.50 -7.22
N VAL A 36 8.12 9.30 -6.33
CA VAL A 36 7.35 8.06 -6.21
C VAL A 36 6.43 7.90 -7.42
N ALA A 37 5.73 8.96 -7.83
CA ALA A 37 4.87 8.93 -9.02
C ALA A 37 5.66 8.59 -10.30
N THR A 38 6.88 9.15 -10.44
CA THR A 38 7.77 8.81 -11.56
C THR A 38 8.24 7.36 -11.49
N ALA A 39 8.56 6.85 -10.30
CA ALA A 39 8.94 5.46 -10.11
C ALA A 39 7.80 4.50 -10.46
N ASP A 40 6.55 4.84 -10.10
CA ASP A 40 5.37 4.06 -10.51
C ASP A 40 5.22 4.05 -12.05
N SER A 41 5.39 5.19 -12.69
CA SER A 41 5.35 5.28 -14.16
C SER A 41 6.41 4.37 -14.81
N LEU A 42 7.64 4.38 -14.33
CA LEU A 42 8.71 3.49 -14.78
C LEU A 42 8.37 2.02 -14.54
N PHE A 43 7.83 1.68 -13.38
CA PHE A 43 7.44 0.32 -13.06
C PHE A 43 6.39 -0.23 -14.04
N PHE A 44 5.34 0.55 -14.30
CA PHE A 44 4.27 0.16 -15.23
C PHE A 44 4.71 0.20 -16.71
N SER A 45 5.80 0.91 -17.02
CA SER A 45 6.44 0.86 -18.34
C SER A 45 7.42 -0.32 -18.51
N MET A 46 7.38 -1.30 -17.60
CA MET A 46 8.24 -2.48 -17.60
C MET A 46 9.73 -2.17 -17.41
N GLU A 47 10.02 -1.11 -16.64
CA GLU A 47 11.38 -0.69 -16.27
C GLU A 47 11.60 -0.83 -14.74
N PRO A 48 11.49 -2.05 -14.15
CA PRO A 48 11.53 -2.23 -12.70
C PRO A 48 12.88 -1.81 -12.07
N LEU A 49 13.99 -1.94 -12.80
CA LEU A 49 15.31 -1.51 -12.30
C LEU A 49 15.42 0.02 -12.22
N ALA A 50 14.91 0.74 -13.20
CA ALA A 50 14.89 2.21 -13.19
C ALA A 50 13.95 2.72 -12.07
N SER A 51 12.80 2.08 -11.92
CA SER A 51 11.88 2.34 -10.82
C SER A 51 12.55 2.12 -9.46
N PHE A 52 13.19 0.98 -9.24
CA PHE A 52 13.88 0.64 -8.00
C PHE A 52 14.96 1.68 -7.65
N ARG A 53 15.84 2.00 -8.59
CA ARG A 53 16.91 3.00 -8.37
C ARG A 53 16.38 4.38 -7.95
N ARG A 54 15.24 4.77 -8.52
CA ARG A 54 14.60 6.04 -8.17
C ARG A 54 14.02 6.03 -6.76
N LEU A 55 13.45 4.89 -6.36
CA LEU A 55 12.90 4.69 -5.03
C LEU A 55 14.00 4.62 -3.97
N GLU A 56 15.12 3.94 -4.27
CA GLU A 56 16.31 3.93 -3.41
C GLU A 56 16.83 5.33 -3.16
N ALA A 57 17.04 6.11 -4.23
CA ALA A 57 17.47 7.50 -4.09
C ALA A 57 16.48 8.35 -3.26
N ARG A 58 15.19 8.03 -3.29
CA ARG A 58 14.19 8.68 -2.44
C ARG A 58 14.31 8.23 -0.98
N VAL A 59 14.51 6.95 -0.73
CA VAL A 59 14.71 6.37 0.60
C VAL A 59 15.99 6.92 1.26
N ASP A 60 17.06 7.12 0.50
CA ASP A 60 18.31 7.72 1.00
C ASP A 60 18.08 9.14 1.56
N ILE A 61 17.22 9.93 0.91
CA ILE A 61 16.89 11.29 1.34
C ILE A 61 15.81 11.30 2.43
N ALA A 62 14.86 10.39 2.38
CA ALA A 62 13.72 10.28 3.27
C ALA A 62 13.52 8.83 3.74
N PRO A 63 14.31 8.36 4.71
CA PRO A 63 14.28 6.95 5.16
C PRO A 63 12.93 6.47 5.69
N ASN A 64 12.09 7.38 6.15
CA ASN A 64 10.74 7.09 6.67
C ASN A 64 9.63 7.30 5.62
N ASP A 65 9.99 7.40 4.34
CA ASP A 65 8.99 7.48 3.27
C ASP A 65 8.40 6.09 3.01
N TYR A 66 7.27 5.81 3.68
CA TYR A 66 6.52 4.57 3.54
C TYR A 66 6.20 4.24 2.08
N GLU A 67 5.75 5.27 1.32
CA GLU A 67 5.33 5.12 -0.07
C GLU A 67 6.49 4.71 -0.98
N ALA A 68 7.69 5.19 -0.72
CA ALA A 68 8.89 4.79 -1.43
C ALA A 68 9.31 3.36 -1.07
N ARG A 69 9.24 2.99 0.23
CA ARG A 69 9.71 1.68 0.70
C ARG A 69 8.89 0.51 0.17
N TRP A 70 7.56 0.53 0.29
CA TRP A 70 6.78 -0.61 -0.20
C TRP A 70 6.86 -0.77 -1.73
N ARG A 71 7.01 0.35 -2.46
CA ARG A 71 7.22 0.30 -3.91
C ARG A 71 8.61 -0.21 -4.28
N ALA A 72 9.63 0.11 -3.50
CA ALA A 72 10.96 -0.47 -3.65
C ALA A 72 10.91 -1.99 -3.43
N ALA A 73 10.18 -2.45 -2.41
CA ALA A 73 9.94 -3.88 -2.20
C ALA A 73 9.27 -4.54 -3.42
N ARG A 74 8.24 -3.91 -3.98
CA ARG A 74 7.56 -4.38 -5.20
C ARG A 74 8.51 -4.48 -6.38
N ALA A 75 9.30 -3.44 -6.63
CA ALA A 75 10.25 -3.41 -7.74
C ALA A 75 11.35 -4.46 -7.58
N ALA A 76 11.92 -4.59 -6.37
CA ALA A 76 12.93 -5.59 -6.06
C ALA A 76 12.40 -7.02 -6.18
N LEU A 77 11.14 -7.27 -5.77
CA LEU A 77 10.50 -8.56 -5.94
C LEU A 77 10.39 -8.94 -7.43
N VAL A 78 9.95 -8.01 -8.28
CA VAL A 78 9.86 -8.26 -9.73
C VAL A 78 11.25 -8.53 -10.31
N LEU A 79 12.26 -7.78 -9.91
CA LEU A 79 13.65 -8.01 -10.34
C LEU A 79 14.13 -9.40 -9.94
N GLY A 80 13.82 -9.85 -8.72
CA GLY A 80 14.13 -11.22 -8.31
C GLY A 80 13.38 -12.30 -9.09
N VAL A 81 12.15 -12.02 -9.51
CA VAL A 81 11.33 -12.98 -10.30
C VAL A 81 11.83 -13.13 -11.73
N ILE A 82 12.33 -12.06 -12.35
CA ILE A 82 12.83 -12.08 -13.74
C ILE A 82 14.33 -12.40 -13.85
N GLU A 83 15.03 -12.51 -12.72
CA GLU A 83 16.46 -12.83 -12.68
C GLU A 83 16.66 -14.33 -12.91
N GLU A 84 17.63 -14.69 -13.72
CA GLU A 84 17.97 -16.08 -14.04
C GLU A 84 19.08 -16.64 -13.14
N ASP A 85 19.96 -15.77 -12.64
CA ASP A 85 21.04 -16.15 -11.74
C ASP A 85 20.54 -16.28 -10.30
N ARG A 86 20.73 -17.46 -9.72
CA ARG A 86 20.22 -17.79 -8.38
C ARG A 86 20.77 -16.89 -7.26
N GLU A 87 22.03 -16.47 -7.33
CA GLU A 87 22.61 -15.61 -6.30
C GLU A 87 22.06 -14.20 -6.41
N ARG A 88 21.83 -13.70 -7.64
CA ARG A 88 21.21 -12.41 -7.87
C ARG A 88 19.73 -12.44 -7.50
N THR A 89 19.02 -13.53 -7.78
CA THR A 89 17.65 -13.77 -7.31
C THR A 89 17.57 -13.68 -5.79
N ASP A 90 18.43 -14.40 -5.06
CA ASP A 90 18.47 -14.34 -3.59
C ASP A 90 18.68 -12.91 -3.08
N ARG A 91 19.64 -12.19 -3.67
CA ARG A 91 19.88 -10.79 -3.29
C ARG A 91 18.65 -9.90 -3.49
N TRP A 92 18.00 -9.99 -4.65
CA TRP A 92 16.81 -9.18 -4.94
C TRP A 92 15.64 -9.51 -4.01
N LEU A 93 15.41 -10.78 -3.75
CA LEU A 93 14.33 -11.21 -2.85
C LEU A 93 14.58 -10.78 -1.40
N ARG A 94 15.84 -10.78 -0.92
CA ARG A 94 16.18 -10.25 0.41
C ARG A 94 16.01 -8.74 0.49
N ILE A 95 16.39 -8.01 -0.55
CA ILE A 95 16.13 -6.56 -0.66
C ILE A 95 14.62 -6.30 -0.60
N ALA A 96 13.82 -7.08 -1.31
CA ALA A 96 12.36 -6.96 -1.28
C ALA A 96 11.80 -7.20 0.13
N VAL A 97 12.26 -8.25 0.82
CA VAL A 97 11.87 -8.54 2.21
C VAL A 97 12.26 -7.40 3.15
N GLN A 98 13.47 -6.85 3.00
CA GLN A 98 13.94 -5.75 3.82
C GLN A 98 13.05 -4.51 3.67
N HIS A 99 12.85 -4.02 2.45
CA HIS A 99 12.03 -2.83 2.20
C HIS A 99 10.58 -3.02 2.64
N ALA A 100 9.99 -4.20 2.40
CA ALA A 100 8.63 -4.49 2.84
C ALA A 100 8.53 -4.52 4.37
N SER A 101 9.51 -5.09 5.06
CA SER A 101 9.56 -5.12 6.53
C SER A 101 9.71 -3.72 7.12
N GLU A 102 10.56 -2.87 6.52
CA GLU A 102 10.74 -1.49 6.92
C GLU A 102 9.50 -0.64 6.65
N ALA A 103 8.80 -0.88 5.53
CA ALA A 103 7.51 -0.24 5.25
C ALA A 103 6.46 -0.64 6.29
N LEU A 104 6.38 -1.93 6.62
CA LEU A 104 5.47 -2.42 7.64
C LEU A 104 5.76 -1.84 9.04
N ALA A 105 7.05 -1.66 9.39
CA ALA A 105 7.43 -1.00 10.64
C ALA A 105 6.99 0.46 10.71
N LEU A 106 6.92 1.16 9.57
CA LEU A 106 6.43 2.54 9.49
C LEU A 106 4.89 2.63 9.55
N GLN A 107 4.19 1.66 8.97
CA GLN A 107 2.73 1.58 8.95
C GLN A 107 2.26 0.14 9.16
N PRO A 108 2.13 -0.31 10.41
CA PRO A 108 1.84 -1.72 10.73
C PRO A 108 0.50 -2.24 10.18
N ASP A 109 -0.50 -1.37 10.07
CA ASP A 109 -1.85 -1.75 9.61
C ASP A 109 -2.05 -1.57 8.09
N ASN A 110 -0.95 -1.33 7.34
CA ASN A 110 -1.09 -1.11 5.92
C ASN A 110 -1.03 -2.42 5.12
N VAL A 111 -2.16 -2.73 4.49
CA VAL A 111 -2.38 -3.98 3.75
C VAL A 111 -1.39 -4.18 2.60
N ASP A 112 -0.99 -3.11 1.90
CA ASP A 112 -0.01 -3.20 0.81
C ASP A 112 1.36 -3.69 1.32
N ALA A 113 1.87 -3.10 2.42
CA ALA A 113 3.16 -3.53 2.99
C ALA A 113 3.13 -4.98 3.46
N ILE A 114 2.03 -5.40 4.13
CA ILE A 114 1.84 -6.78 4.57
C ILE A 114 1.82 -7.73 3.38
N ALA A 115 1.05 -7.41 2.34
CA ALA A 115 0.93 -8.26 1.15
C ALA A 115 2.24 -8.37 0.37
N TRP A 116 3.00 -7.27 0.20
CA TRP A 116 4.30 -7.32 -0.46
C TRP A 116 5.34 -8.07 0.34
N LEU A 117 5.30 -7.97 1.69
CA LEU A 117 6.17 -8.78 2.55
C LEU A 117 5.84 -10.26 2.44
N ALA A 118 4.57 -10.63 2.46
CA ALA A 118 4.12 -12.00 2.26
C ALA A 118 4.58 -12.56 0.90
N ALA A 119 4.42 -11.78 -0.18
CA ALA A 119 4.85 -12.17 -1.51
C ALA A 119 6.38 -12.36 -1.60
N ALA A 120 7.17 -11.45 -1.05
CA ALA A 120 8.63 -11.52 -1.08
C ALA A 120 9.13 -12.75 -0.29
N LYS A 121 8.59 -13.00 0.91
CA LYS A 121 8.91 -14.20 1.69
C LYS A 121 8.46 -15.48 1.01
N GLY A 122 7.30 -15.48 0.35
CA GLY A 122 6.80 -16.62 -0.42
C GLY A 122 7.76 -16.98 -1.56
N ARG A 123 8.24 -16.00 -2.32
CA ARG A 123 9.22 -16.22 -3.39
C ARG A 123 10.57 -16.71 -2.83
N LEU A 124 11.03 -16.09 -1.74
CA LEU A 124 12.26 -16.55 -1.08
C LEU A 124 12.16 -18.01 -0.63
N ALA A 125 10.99 -18.42 -0.09
CA ALA A 125 10.73 -19.78 0.33
C ALA A 125 10.78 -20.77 -0.84
N THR A 126 10.17 -20.42 -1.97
CA THR A 126 10.06 -21.35 -3.12
C THR A 126 11.34 -21.42 -3.95
N ASP A 127 12.03 -20.30 -4.14
CA ASP A 127 13.11 -20.20 -5.12
C ASP A 127 14.50 -20.42 -4.50
N ILE A 128 14.66 -20.10 -3.21
CA ILE A 128 15.99 -20.01 -2.58
C ILE A 128 16.12 -20.91 -1.35
N ALA A 129 15.14 -20.91 -0.46
CA ALA A 129 15.25 -21.51 0.87
C ALA A 129 15.43 -23.05 0.85
N GLY A 130 16.23 -23.55 1.79
CA GLY A 130 16.25 -24.97 2.10
C GLY A 130 14.99 -25.41 2.86
N VAL A 131 14.73 -26.71 2.94
CA VAL A 131 13.47 -27.30 3.44
C VAL A 131 13.03 -26.73 4.79
N ARG A 132 13.95 -26.60 5.76
CA ARG A 132 13.61 -26.09 7.10
C ARG A 132 13.19 -24.60 7.06
N GLU A 133 13.90 -23.81 6.30
CA GLU A 133 13.60 -22.38 6.14
C GLU A 133 12.32 -22.18 5.32
N GLN A 134 12.08 -23.03 4.33
CA GLN A 134 10.85 -23.03 3.53
C GLN A 134 9.61 -23.22 4.40
N VAL A 135 9.63 -24.17 5.34
CA VAL A 135 8.52 -24.40 6.29
C VAL A 135 8.30 -23.15 7.16
N ARG A 136 9.37 -22.57 7.71
CA ARG A 136 9.28 -21.36 8.55
C ARG A 136 8.70 -20.17 7.76
N LEU A 137 9.24 -19.91 6.58
CA LEU A 137 8.75 -18.82 5.71
C LEU A 137 7.31 -19.05 5.28
N GLY A 138 6.92 -20.29 4.98
CA GLY A 138 5.54 -20.64 4.64
C GLY A 138 4.56 -20.31 5.77
N GLN A 139 4.91 -20.58 7.02
CA GLN A 139 4.10 -20.19 8.18
C GLN A 139 3.99 -18.67 8.32
N GLU A 140 5.09 -17.94 8.10
CA GLU A 140 5.08 -16.46 8.14
C GLU A 140 4.23 -15.87 7.02
N VAL A 141 4.31 -16.41 5.81
CA VAL A 141 3.48 -16.00 4.66
C VAL A 141 2.01 -16.23 4.96
N TRP A 142 1.66 -17.38 5.52
CA TRP A 142 0.29 -17.68 5.92
C TRP A 142 -0.23 -16.66 6.94
N ALA A 143 0.53 -16.38 8.01
CA ALA A 143 0.14 -15.42 9.04
C ALA A 143 -0.06 -14.01 8.47
N LEU A 144 0.91 -13.50 7.69
CA LEU A 144 0.82 -12.20 7.02
C LEU A 144 -0.39 -12.11 6.07
N THR A 145 -0.67 -13.18 5.33
CA THR A 145 -1.81 -13.19 4.41
C THR A 145 -3.13 -13.13 5.16
N GLN A 146 -3.27 -13.86 6.28
CA GLN A 146 -4.44 -13.79 7.14
C GLN A 146 -4.62 -12.38 7.75
N GLU A 147 -3.53 -11.77 8.19
CA GLU A 147 -3.53 -10.41 8.72
C GLU A 147 -4.01 -9.39 7.67
N ALA A 148 -3.44 -9.44 6.46
CA ALA A 148 -3.87 -8.59 5.35
C ALA A 148 -5.38 -8.74 5.06
N LEU A 149 -5.89 -9.97 4.99
CA LEU A 149 -7.30 -10.24 4.73
C LEU A 149 -8.23 -9.93 5.91
N ALA A 150 -7.71 -9.88 7.13
CA ALA A 150 -8.46 -9.40 8.28
C ALA A 150 -8.68 -7.88 8.23
N ILE A 151 -7.71 -7.13 7.69
CA ILE A 151 -7.79 -5.67 7.51
C ILE A 151 -8.66 -5.35 6.28
N ASP A 152 -8.39 -5.99 5.14
CA ASP A 152 -9.16 -5.82 3.89
C ASP A 152 -9.42 -7.17 3.21
N ARG A 153 -10.63 -7.69 3.38
CA ARG A 153 -11.07 -8.96 2.77
C ARG A 153 -11.07 -8.94 1.24
N ASN A 154 -11.19 -7.77 0.65
CA ASN A 154 -11.28 -7.60 -0.80
C ASN A 154 -9.94 -7.24 -1.44
N HIS A 155 -8.85 -7.19 -0.66
CA HIS A 155 -7.55 -6.87 -1.19
C HIS A 155 -7.10 -7.91 -2.23
N ALA A 156 -7.10 -7.51 -3.50
CA ALA A 156 -6.93 -8.43 -4.63
C ALA A 156 -5.60 -9.20 -4.57
N PHE A 157 -4.50 -8.51 -4.20
CA PHE A 157 -3.18 -9.13 -4.15
C PHE A 157 -3.05 -10.11 -2.98
N ALA A 158 -3.57 -9.78 -1.78
CA ALA A 158 -3.58 -10.71 -0.64
C ALA A 158 -4.42 -11.95 -0.95
N ASN A 159 -5.58 -11.81 -1.59
CA ASN A 159 -6.39 -12.93 -2.05
C ASN A 159 -5.66 -13.80 -3.08
N SER A 160 -4.87 -13.19 -3.97
CA SER A 160 -4.03 -13.94 -4.94
C SER A 160 -2.96 -14.79 -4.24
N ILE A 161 -2.34 -14.27 -3.17
CA ILE A 161 -1.37 -15.01 -2.37
C ILE A 161 -2.08 -16.16 -1.63
N PHE A 162 -3.21 -15.87 -1.00
CA PHE A 162 -4.01 -16.87 -0.28
C PHE A 162 -4.42 -18.05 -1.18
N GLY A 163 -4.87 -17.77 -2.41
CA GLY A 163 -5.23 -18.79 -3.37
C GLY A 163 -4.09 -19.70 -3.82
N LYS A 164 -2.83 -19.29 -3.63
CA LYS A 164 -1.65 -20.12 -3.94
C LYS A 164 -1.19 -20.98 -2.75
N LEU A 165 -1.71 -20.69 -1.55
CA LEU A 165 -1.37 -21.40 -0.32
C LEU A 165 -2.33 -22.58 -0.04
N ASN A 166 -3.48 -22.60 -0.70
CA ASN A 166 -4.50 -23.66 -0.63
C ASN A 166 -4.45 -24.54 -1.89
#